data_1dc291a034f85eaf10f7664a5760c94a
#
_entry.id   1dc291a034f85eaf10f7664a5760c94a
#
_cell.length_a   1.000
_cell.length_b   1.000
_cell.length_c   1.000
_cell.angle_alpha   90.00
_cell.angle_beta   90.00
_cell.angle_gamma   90.00
#
_symmetry.space_group_name_H-M   'P 1'
#
loop_
_entity.id
_entity.type
_entity.pdbx_description
1 polymer ?
#
loop_
_entity_poly.entity_id
_entity_poly.type
_entity_poly.pdbx_seq_one_letter_code
_entity_poly.pdbx_strand_id
1 'polypeptide(L)'
;MTEKRAARDQRARFEALARVVTEPLHRYLLRRADPDQVDDILSETLLVLWRRIGDVPGLEPERIPDPDAVLPWCYGVARGCLANARRADRRRRSLLERLTWTAAGTARETGDADHTALHAALAQLRALDREIVQLWAYEELTPGRIAEVTGLSANAVSIRLHRAKKKLAARLERKTGARPGHETDEGQGREETAGTEGNGRSSR
;
A
#
# COMPACT_ATOMS: atom_id res chain seq x y z
N MET A 1 31.84 17.47 -31.14
CA MET A 1 32.33 16.55 -30.09
C MET A 1 31.51 16.62 -28.79
N THR A 2 30.88 17.75 -28.47
CA THR A 2 30.13 18.02 -27.21
C THR A 2 28.85 17.18 -27.08
N GLU A 3 28.10 16.98 -28.16
CA GLU A 3 26.82 16.30 -28.17
C GLU A 3 26.91 14.79 -27.86
N LYS A 4 27.90 14.09 -28.44
CA LYS A 4 28.18 12.69 -28.15
C LYS A 4 28.58 12.45 -26.68
N ARG A 5 29.31 13.40 -26.09
CA ARG A 5 29.68 13.34 -24.68
C ARG A 5 28.45 13.52 -23.78
N ALA A 6 27.62 14.53 -24.06
CA ALA A 6 26.40 14.77 -23.31
C ALA A 6 25.44 13.57 -23.34
N ALA A 7 25.25 12.96 -24.51
CA ALA A 7 24.42 11.75 -24.65
C ALA A 7 24.98 10.55 -23.87
N ARG A 8 26.33 10.38 -23.87
CA ARG A 8 26.98 9.33 -23.08
C ARG A 8 26.80 9.55 -21.58
N ASP A 9 26.98 10.79 -21.12
CA ASP A 9 26.84 11.17 -19.72
C ASP A 9 25.38 11.00 -19.26
N GLN A 10 24.41 11.38 -20.09
CA GLN A 10 22.98 11.15 -19.83
C GLN A 10 22.66 9.65 -19.67
N ARG A 11 23.21 8.83 -20.58
CA ARG A 11 23.00 7.38 -20.55
C ARG A 11 23.61 6.76 -19.29
N ALA A 12 24.83 7.12 -18.93
CA ALA A 12 25.50 6.61 -17.73
C ALA A 12 24.71 6.97 -16.44
N ARG A 13 24.23 8.21 -16.35
CA ARG A 13 23.40 8.67 -15.22
C ARG A 13 22.09 7.87 -15.15
N PHE A 14 21.44 7.62 -16.28
CA PHE A 14 20.20 6.85 -16.30
C PHE A 14 20.45 5.39 -15.93
N GLU A 15 21.50 4.76 -16.43
CA GLU A 15 21.85 3.38 -16.08
C GLU A 15 22.13 3.24 -14.57
N ALA A 16 22.81 4.22 -13.96
CA ALA A 16 23.02 4.25 -12.52
C ALA A 16 21.70 4.40 -11.76
N LEU A 17 20.84 5.32 -12.17
CA LEU A 17 19.52 5.52 -11.58
C LEU A 17 18.65 4.26 -11.72
N ALA A 18 18.56 3.67 -12.91
CA ALA A 18 17.71 2.51 -13.19
C ALA A 18 18.06 1.30 -12.31
N ARG A 19 19.36 1.07 -12.03
CA ARG A 19 19.80 0.00 -11.11
C ARG A 19 19.21 0.16 -9.70
N VAL A 20 19.02 1.38 -9.26
CA VAL A 20 18.52 1.70 -7.90
C VAL A 20 17.00 1.69 -7.84
N VAL A 21 16.31 2.21 -8.89
CA VAL A 21 14.89 2.51 -8.80
C VAL A 21 13.97 1.45 -9.41
N THR A 22 14.47 0.61 -10.34
CA THR A 22 13.59 -0.32 -11.09
C THR A 22 12.85 -1.27 -10.17
N GLU A 23 13.55 -1.96 -9.28
CA GLU A 23 12.93 -2.92 -8.37
C GLU A 23 11.96 -2.27 -7.36
N PRO A 24 12.30 -1.16 -6.69
CA PRO A 24 11.34 -0.44 -5.86
C PRO A 24 10.10 0.04 -6.63
N LEU A 25 10.27 0.57 -7.84
CA LEU A 25 9.15 1.02 -8.68
C LEU A 25 8.27 -0.13 -9.13
N HIS A 26 8.85 -1.26 -9.51
CA HIS A 26 8.10 -2.46 -9.87
C HIS A 26 7.23 -2.93 -8.70
N ARG A 27 7.79 -3.08 -7.49
CA ARG A 27 7.03 -3.43 -6.29
C ARG A 27 5.95 -2.41 -5.94
N TYR A 28 6.23 -1.12 -6.12
CA TYR A 28 5.25 -0.05 -5.94
C TYR A 28 4.05 -0.24 -6.88
N LEU A 29 4.31 -0.55 -8.16
CA LEU A 29 3.27 -0.73 -9.18
C LEU A 29 2.48 -2.03 -9.00
N LEU A 30 3.14 -3.16 -8.64
CA LEU A 30 2.49 -4.44 -8.35
C LEU A 30 1.38 -4.31 -7.27
N ARG A 31 1.58 -3.44 -6.30
CA ARG A 31 0.58 -3.20 -5.25
C ARG A 31 -0.56 -2.28 -5.68
N ARG A 32 -0.48 -1.66 -6.85
CA ARG A 32 -1.37 -0.54 -7.24
C ARG A 32 -1.99 -0.65 -8.63
N ALA A 33 -1.42 -1.44 -9.51
CA ALA A 33 -1.89 -1.64 -10.89
C ALA A 33 -2.40 -3.06 -11.08
N ASP A 34 -3.14 -3.29 -12.17
CA ASP A 34 -3.43 -4.64 -12.64
C ASP A 34 -2.12 -5.32 -13.05
N PRO A 35 -1.90 -6.60 -12.70
CA PRO A 35 -0.65 -7.30 -13.01
C PRO A 35 -0.26 -7.21 -14.49
N ASP A 36 -1.22 -7.30 -15.40
CA ASP A 36 -1.02 -7.25 -16.84
C ASP A 36 -0.54 -5.87 -17.34
N GLN A 37 -0.62 -4.83 -16.52
CA GLN A 37 -0.25 -3.46 -16.87
C GLN A 37 1.04 -2.98 -16.18
N VAL A 38 1.56 -3.75 -15.23
CA VAL A 38 2.71 -3.32 -14.41
C VAL A 38 3.92 -3.00 -15.25
N ASP A 39 4.28 -3.90 -16.17
CA ASP A 39 5.47 -3.77 -17.00
C ASP A 39 5.36 -2.60 -18.00
N ASP A 40 4.18 -2.36 -18.54
CA ASP A 40 3.92 -1.23 -19.43
C ASP A 40 4.05 0.10 -18.67
N ILE A 41 3.45 0.19 -17.47
CA ILE A 41 3.52 1.40 -16.64
C ILE A 41 4.94 1.63 -16.15
N LEU A 42 5.68 0.57 -15.80
CA LEU A 42 7.09 0.66 -15.42
C LEU A 42 7.94 1.19 -16.58
N SER A 43 7.73 0.64 -17.77
CA SER A 43 8.44 1.07 -18.99
C SER A 43 8.15 2.53 -19.31
N GLU A 44 6.89 2.97 -19.22
CA GLU A 44 6.52 4.39 -19.38
C GLU A 44 7.18 5.26 -18.29
N THR A 45 7.21 4.79 -17.04
CA THR A 45 7.87 5.49 -15.95
C THR A 45 9.34 5.68 -16.22
N LEU A 46 10.06 4.59 -16.59
CA LEU A 46 11.49 4.66 -16.92
C LEU A 46 11.77 5.58 -18.12
N LEU A 47 10.88 5.60 -19.11
CA LEU A 47 11.00 6.53 -20.25
C LEU A 47 10.84 8.01 -19.81
N VAL A 48 9.93 8.30 -18.89
CA VAL A 48 9.80 9.64 -18.31
C VAL A 48 11.03 10.01 -17.49
N LEU A 49 11.57 9.08 -16.70
CA LEU A 49 12.82 9.28 -15.94
C LEU A 49 13.99 9.57 -16.87
N TRP A 50 14.11 8.83 -17.98
CA TRP A 50 15.13 9.08 -19.01
C TRP A 50 15.04 10.51 -19.58
N ARG A 51 13.83 10.93 -19.97
CA ARG A 51 13.60 12.26 -20.55
C ARG A 51 13.86 13.39 -19.56
N ARG A 52 13.64 13.12 -18.27
CA ARG A 52 13.73 14.10 -17.18
C ARG A 52 14.90 13.81 -16.24
N ILE A 53 15.96 13.15 -16.73
CA ILE A 53 17.09 12.73 -15.90
C ILE A 53 17.79 13.92 -15.20
N GLY A 54 17.73 15.10 -15.84
CA GLY A 54 18.26 16.33 -15.27
C GLY A 54 17.48 16.91 -14.09
N ASP A 55 16.22 16.50 -13.94
CA ASP A 55 15.33 16.98 -12.88
C ASP A 55 15.37 16.08 -11.62
N VAL A 56 16.05 14.93 -11.69
CA VAL A 56 16.11 13.97 -10.57
C VAL A 56 16.92 14.56 -9.42
N PRO A 57 16.33 14.78 -8.24
CA PRO A 57 17.04 15.36 -7.09
C PRO A 57 18.18 14.43 -6.63
N GLY A 58 19.31 14.99 -6.24
CA GLY A 58 20.43 14.22 -5.69
C GLY A 58 21.12 13.28 -6.67
N LEU A 59 20.82 13.35 -7.97
CA LEU A 59 21.48 12.55 -9.00
C LEU A 59 22.72 13.28 -9.51
N GLU A 60 23.84 13.00 -8.87
CA GLU A 60 25.15 13.54 -9.26
C GLU A 60 25.83 12.69 -10.35
N PRO A 61 26.57 13.32 -11.31
CA PRO A 61 27.40 12.57 -12.24
C PRO A 61 28.45 11.73 -11.49
N GLU A 62 28.71 10.52 -11.98
CA GLU A 62 29.76 9.61 -11.49
C GLU A 62 29.58 9.09 -10.05
N ARG A 63 28.46 9.40 -9.39
CA ARG A 63 28.15 8.90 -8.05
C ARG A 63 27.01 7.89 -8.10
N ILE A 64 27.07 6.85 -7.26
CA ILE A 64 25.93 5.93 -7.06
C ILE A 64 24.79 6.74 -6.43
N PRO A 65 23.59 6.74 -7.05
CA PRO A 65 22.46 7.48 -6.51
C PRO A 65 22.07 6.98 -5.12
N ASP A 66 21.83 7.92 -4.20
CA ASP A 66 21.24 7.61 -2.91
C ASP A 66 19.76 7.29 -3.07
N PRO A 67 19.30 6.06 -2.75
CA PRO A 67 17.90 5.69 -2.86
C PRO A 67 16.96 6.66 -2.15
N ASP A 68 17.32 7.10 -0.95
CA ASP A 68 16.48 7.99 -0.13
C ASP A 68 16.29 9.37 -0.76
N ALA A 69 17.27 9.81 -1.55
CA ALA A 69 17.20 11.09 -2.26
C ALA A 69 16.39 11.00 -3.55
N VAL A 70 16.52 9.90 -4.32
CA VAL A 70 15.96 9.80 -5.68
C VAL A 70 14.57 9.14 -5.71
N LEU A 71 14.29 8.15 -4.84
CA LEU A 71 13.05 7.36 -4.88
C LEU A 71 11.78 8.19 -4.68
N PRO A 72 11.69 9.17 -3.76
CA PRO A 72 10.46 9.95 -3.60
C PRO A 72 10.03 10.63 -4.91
N TRP A 73 10.97 11.22 -5.62
CA TRP A 73 10.69 11.85 -6.91
C TRP A 73 10.27 10.81 -7.97
N CYS A 74 10.97 9.67 -8.03
CA CYS A 74 10.65 8.57 -8.95
C CYS A 74 9.26 7.96 -8.67
N TYR A 75 8.85 7.81 -7.41
CA TYR A 75 7.49 7.41 -7.05
C TYR A 75 6.46 8.46 -7.49
N GLY A 76 6.79 9.74 -7.40
CA GLY A 76 5.93 10.82 -7.94
C GLY A 76 5.69 10.68 -9.45
N VAL A 77 6.73 10.34 -10.22
CA VAL A 77 6.62 10.06 -11.65
C VAL A 77 5.77 8.82 -11.90
N ALA A 78 6.07 7.70 -11.22
CA ALA A 78 5.30 6.45 -11.35
C ALA A 78 3.82 6.63 -11.00
N ARG A 79 3.52 7.42 -9.97
CA ARG A 79 2.16 7.83 -9.60
C ARG A 79 1.45 8.55 -10.75
N GLY A 80 2.15 9.43 -11.46
CA GLY A 80 1.64 10.13 -12.64
C GLY A 80 1.32 9.17 -13.79
N CYS A 81 2.24 8.26 -14.13
CA CYS A 81 2.05 7.24 -15.16
C CYS A 81 0.88 6.30 -14.82
N LEU A 82 0.80 5.82 -13.57
CA LEU A 82 -0.32 5.01 -13.08
C LEU A 82 -1.66 5.74 -13.19
N ALA A 83 -1.72 7.03 -12.85
CA ALA A 83 -2.93 7.83 -12.98
C ALA A 83 -3.34 8.01 -14.46
N ASN A 84 -2.37 8.12 -15.38
CA ASN A 84 -2.60 8.18 -16.82
C ASN A 84 -3.16 6.85 -17.34
N ALA A 85 -2.55 5.72 -16.98
CA ALA A 85 -3.00 4.37 -17.35
C ALA A 85 -4.45 4.14 -16.89
N ARG A 86 -4.77 4.43 -15.62
CA ARG A 86 -6.14 4.32 -15.08
C ARG A 86 -7.15 5.22 -15.81
N ARG A 87 -6.74 6.41 -16.26
CA ARG A 87 -7.60 7.29 -17.07
C ARG A 87 -7.83 6.72 -18.46
N ALA A 88 -6.80 6.15 -19.09
CA ALA A 88 -6.91 5.50 -20.38
C ALA A 88 -7.86 4.30 -20.33
N ASP A 89 -7.74 3.45 -19.30
CA ASP A 89 -8.62 2.30 -19.10
C ASP A 89 -10.07 2.68 -18.86
N ARG A 90 -10.32 3.72 -18.06
CA ARG A 90 -11.70 4.22 -17.89
C ARG A 90 -12.30 4.70 -19.21
N ARG A 91 -11.53 5.42 -20.02
CA ARG A 91 -12.00 5.86 -21.35
C ARG A 91 -12.28 4.67 -22.27
N ARG A 92 -11.39 3.66 -22.27
CA ARG A 92 -11.56 2.43 -23.06
C ARG A 92 -12.82 1.66 -22.64
N ARG A 93 -13.02 1.45 -21.33
CA ARG A 93 -14.22 0.77 -20.81
C ARG A 93 -15.49 1.55 -21.16
N SER A 94 -15.53 2.86 -20.94
CA SER A 94 -16.68 3.69 -21.31
C SER A 94 -16.99 3.65 -22.80
N LEU A 95 -15.97 3.54 -23.68
CA LEU A 95 -16.18 3.36 -25.12
C LEU A 95 -16.76 1.98 -25.43
N LEU A 96 -16.20 0.93 -24.82
CA LEU A 96 -16.70 -0.44 -24.98
C LEU A 96 -18.14 -0.59 -24.46
N GLU A 97 -18.47 -0.03 -23.30
CA GLU A 97 -19.83 0.00 -22.77
C GLU A 97 -20.83 0.69 -23.70
N ARG A 98 -20.41 1.72 -24.43
CA ARG A 98 -21.23 2.36 -25.46
C ARG A 98 -21.41 1.51 -26.71
N LEU A 99 -20.43 0.65 -27.02
CA LEU A 99 -20.46 -0.23 -28.18
C LEU A 99 -21.12 -1.60 -27.88
N THR A 100 -21.03 -2.04 -26.61
CA THR A 100 -21.60 -3.29 -26.14
C THR A 100 -22.55 -3.01 -24.99
N TRP A 101 -23.86 -3.05 -25.25
CA TRP A 101 -24.93 -2.86 -24.23
C TRP A 101 -24.95 -3.97 -23.15
N THR A 102 -23.93 -4.81 -23.03
CA THR A 102 -23.90 -5.91 -22.06
C THR A 102 -22.46 -6.17 -21.58
N ALA A 103 -22.21 -5.96 -20.32
CA ALA A 103 -21.53 -6.85 -19.36
C ALA A 103 -20.98 -6.10 -18.16
N ALA A 104 -21.50 -6.46 -16.98
CA ALA A 104 -20.96 -6.04 -15.68
C ALA A 104 -19.55 -6.59 -15.47
N GLY A 105 -18.57 -5.71 -15.24
CA GLY A 105 -17.21 -6.08 -14.93
C GLY A 105 -17.07 -6.49 -13.46
N THR A 106 -16.62 -7.71 -13.22
CA THR A 106 -16.26 -8.25 -11.91
C THR A 106 -14.93 -7.73 -11.42
N ALA A 107 -14.91 -7.14 -10.22
CA ALA A 107 -13.67 -6.86 -9.50
C ALA A 107 -13.04 -8.20 -9.07
N ARG A 108 -11.76 -8.40 -9.40
CA ARG A 108 -10.99 -9.57 -8.99
C ARG A 108 -10.49 -9.36 -7.56
N GLU A 109 -10.98 -10.17 -6.65
CA GLU A 109 -10.39 -10.34 -5.33
C GLU A 109 -9.29 -11.39 -5.42
N THR A 110 -8.06 -10.98 -5.12
CA THR A 110 -6.93 -11.90 -4.91
C THR A 110 -6.45 -11.74 -3.48
N GLY A 111 -6.41 -12.81 -2.71
CA GLY A 111 -5.64 -12.80 -1.49
C GLY A 111 -6.14 -13.63 -0.33
N ASP A 112 -5.22 -14.21 0.34
CA ASP A 112 -5.17 -14.94 1.60
C ASP A 112 -6.03 -14.34 2.72
N ALA A 113 -6.65 -15.13 3.59
CA ALA A 113 -7.68 -14.70 4.55
C ALA A 113 -7.22 -13.62 5.57
N ASP A 114 -5.95 -13.62 5.97
CA ASP A 114 -5.41 -12.60 6.88
C ASP A 114 -5.12 -11.27 6.15
N HIS A 115 -4.70 -11.34 4.88
CA HIS A 115 -4.56 -10.17 4.04
C HIS A 115 -5.92 -9.56 3.65
N THR A 116 -6.98 -10.36 3.56
CA THR A 116 -8.33 -9.91 3.18
C THR A 116 -8.90 -8.88 4.16
N ALA A 117 -8.64 -9.01 5.47
CA ALA A 117 -9.11 -8.05 6.48
C ALA A 117 -8.44 -6.69 6.36
N LEU A 118 -7.11 -6.68 6.18
CA LEU A 118 -6.33 -5.46 5.99
C LEU A 118 -6.67 -4.80 4.65
N HIS A 119 -6.74 -5.58 3.57
CA HIS A 119 -7.13 -5.07 2.25
C HIS A 119 -8.53 -4.47 2.25
N ALA A 120 -9.51 -5.13 2.89
CA ALA A 120 -10.87 -4.59 3.05
C ALA A 120 -10.89 -3.30 3.88
N ALA A 121 -10.07 -3.20 4.95
CA ALA A 121 -9.97 -2.00 5.75
C ALA A 121 -9.31 -0.84 4.97
N LEU A 122 -8.26 -1.13 4.19
CA LEU A 122 -7.60 -0.17 3.30
C LEU A 122 -8.54 0.29 2.19
N ALA A 123 -9.34 -0.61 1.59
CA ALA A 123 -10.28 -0.29 0.53
C ALA A 123 -11.34 0.75 0.98
N GLN A 124 -11.67 0.78 2.27
CA GLN A 124 -12.62 1.75 2.84
C GLN A 124 -12.02 3.13 3.15
N LEU A 125 -10.71 3.30 3.04
CA LEU A 125 -10.10 4.62 3.12
C LEU A 125 -10.34 5.40 1.82
N ARG A 126 -10.36 6.74 1.92
CA ARG A 126 -10.31 7.59 0.72
C ARG A 126 -9.03 7.29 -0.05
N ALA A 127 -9.07 7.36 -1.36
CA ALA A 127 -7.95 6.98 -2.24
C ALA A 127 -6.61 7.60 -1.82
N LEU A 128 -6.60 8.91 -1.52
CA LEU A 128 -5.40 9.62 -1.09
C LEU A 128 -4.90 9.18 0.30
N ASP A 129 -5.82 8.92 1.25
CA ASP A 129 -5.45 8.48 2.60
C ASP A 129 -4.87 7.04 2.56
N ARG A 130 -5.43 6.19 1.70
CA ARG A 130 -4.90 4.84 1.42
C ARG A 130 -3.50 4.91 0.82
N GLU A 131 -3.31 5.78 -0.18
CA GLU A 131 -2.01 5.98 -0.82
C GLU A 131 -0.94 6.43 0.18
N ILE A 132 -1.25 7.42 1.05
CA ILE A 132 -0.36 7.89 2.10
C ILE A 132 0.04 6.76 3.06
N VAL A 133 -0.92 5.93 3.48
CA VAL A 133 -0.64 4.77 4.34
C VAL A 133 0.24 3.75 3.63
N GLN A 134 -0.01 3.47 2.36
CA GLN A 134 0.80 2.54 1.57
C GLN A 134 2.23 3.05 1.37
N LEU A 135 2.43 4.33 1.07
CA LEU A 135 3.75 4.95 0.94
C LEU A 135 4.53 4.90 2.26
N TRP A 136 3.84 5.08 3.39
CA TRP A 136 4.46 4.96 4.71
C TRP A 136 4.80 3.52 5.07
N ALA A 137 3.89 2.56 4.82
CA ALA A 137 4.01 1.19 5.31
C ALA A 137 4.87 0.29 4.41
N TYR A 138 4.80 0.47 3.09
CA TYR A 138 5.50 -0.40 2.13
C TYR A 138 6.76 0.23 1.54
N GLU A 139 6.75 1.55 1.35
CA GLU A 139 7.91 2.27 0.82
C GLU A 139 8.73 2.94 1.95
N GLU A 140 8.30 2.80 3.21
CA GLU A 140 8.97 3.31 4.42
C GLU A 140 9.25 4.83 4.39
N LEU A 141 8.44 5.58 3.62
CA LEU A 141 8.66 7.00 3.43
C LEU A 141 8.22 7.81 4.67
N THR A 142 9.05 8.78 5.02
CA THR A 142 8.70 9.81 6.03
C THR A 142 7.59 10.73 5.51
N PRO A 143 6.82 11.40 6.38
CA PRO A 143 5.79 12.36 5.95
C PRO A 143 6.30 13.44 5.00
N GLY A 144 7.56 13.90 5.16
CA GLY A 144 8.20 14.84 4.25
C GLY A 144 8.38 14.25 2.83
N ARG A 145 8.88 13.01 2.75
CA ARG A 145 9.05 12.32 1.47
C ARG A 145 7.73 11.97 0.80
N ILE A 146 6.71 11.59 1.59
CA ILE A 146 5.33 11.40 1.08
C ILE A 146 4.76 12.72 0.53
N ALA A 147 5.09 13.84 1.13
CA ALA A 147 4.70 15.16 0.63
C ALA A 147 5.27 15.43 -0.77
N GLU A 148 6.53 15.07 -1.01
CA GLU A 148 7.17 15.15 -2.34
C GLU A 148 6.43 14.29 -3.39
N VAL A 149 6.07 13.05 -3.03
CA VAL A 149 5.33 12.13 -3.91
C VAL A 149 3.92 12.63 -4.25
N THR A 150 3.22 13.17 -3.25
CA THR A 150 1.79 13.48 -3.35
C THR A 150 1.49 14.91 -3.74
N GLY A 151 2.47 15.82 -3.64
CA GLY A 151 2.29 17.25 -3.82
C GLY A 151 1.56 17.95 -2.66
N LEU A 152 1.47 17.31 -1.51
CA LEU A 152 0.89 17.88 -0.28
C LEU A 152 1.97 18.52 0.60
N SER A 153 1.57 19.28 1.62
CA SER A 153 2.49 19.69 2.67
C SER A 153 2.78 18.53 3.64
N ALA A 154 3.98 18.49 4.23
CA ALA A 154 4.35 17.47 5.22
C ALA A 154 3.41 17.43 6.43
N ASN A 155 2.91 18.59 6.87
CA ASN A 155 1.91 18.69 7.94
C ASN A 155 0.57 18.05 7.52
N ALA A 156 0.09 18.30 6.30
CA ALA A 156 -1.13 17.70 5.79
C ALA A 156 -1.00 16.17 5.67
N VAL A 157 0.16 15.67 5.26
CA VAL A 157 0.46 14.23 5.23
C VAL A 157 0.44 13.65 6.64
N SER A 158 1.12 14.27 7.61
CA SER A 158 1.17 13.80 9.01
C SER A 158 -0.21 13.68 9.63
N ILE A 159 -1.06 14.70 9.45
CA ILE A 159 -2.44 14.69 9.97
C ILE A 159 -3.27 13.57 9.31
N ARG A 160 -3.17 13.42 7.98
CA ARG A 160 -3.90 12.38 7.24
C ARG A 160 -3.44 10.99 7.63
N LEU A 161 -2.13 10.77 7.71
CA LEU A 161 -1.52 9.51 8.12
C LEU A 161 -1.98 9.10 9.52
N HIS A 162 -1.93 10.01 10.49
CA HIS A 162 -2.40 9.76 11.85
C HIS A 162 -3.88 9.35 11.86
N ARG A 163 -4.75 10.11 11.18
CA ARG A 163 -6.19 9.82 11.09
C ARG A 163 -6.47 8.49 10.39
N ALA A 164 -5.74 8.19 9.32
CA ALA A 164 -5.90 6.94 8.58
C ALA A 164 -5.47 5.73 9.42
N LYS A 165 -4.32 5.81 10.12
CA LYS A 165 -3.85 4.78 11.06
C LYS A 165 -4.87 4.51 12.17
N LYS A 166 -5.43 5.55 12.80
CA LYS A 166 -6.47 5.41 13.82
C LYS A 166 -7.73 4.71 13.28
N LYS A 167 -8.16 5.05 12.06
CA LYS A 167 -9.31 4.39 11.41
C LYS A 167 -9.03 2.92 11.11
N LEU A 168 -7.82 2.58 10.67
CA LEU A 168 -7.43 1.19 10.39
C LEU A 168 -7.39 0.38 11.67
N ALA A 169 -6.75 0.87 12.74
CA ALA A 169 -6.70 0.20 14.03
C ALA A 169 -8.11 -0.13 14.56
N ALA A 170 -8.99 0.86 14.63
CA ALA A 170 -10.36 0.68 15.09
C ALA A 170 -11.21 -0.29 14.23
N ARG A 171 -10.84 -0.53 12.96
CA ARG A 171 -11.52 -1.49 12.09
C ARG A 171 -10.99 -2.90 12.26
N LEU A 172 -9.69 -3.03 12.45
CA LEU A 172 -9.05 -4.32 12.69
C LEU A 172 -9.45 -4.88 14.05
N GLU A 173 -9.49 -4.05 15.10
CA GLU A 173 -9.96 -4.43 16.44
C GLU A 173 -11.40 -4.93 16.42
N ARG A 174 -12.31 -4.27 15.69
CA ARG A 174 -13.70 -4.73 15.54
C ARG A 174 -13.81 -6.09 14.84
N LYS A 175 -12.89 -6.42 13.96
CA LYS A 175 -12.92 -7.69 13.23
C LYS A 175 -12.27 -8.83 14.01
N THR A 176 -11.28 -8.53 14.86
CA THR A 176 -10.61 -9.49 15.75
C THR A 176 -11.44 -9.75 17.03
N GLY A 177 -12.18 -8.75 17.53
CA GLY A 177 -13.07 -8.89 18.69
C GLY A 177 -14.41 -9.58 18.39
N ALA A 178 -14.72 -9.86 17.13
CA ALA A 178 -15.94 -10.58 16.70
C ALA A 178 -15.72 -12.08 16.48
N ARG A 179 -14.75 -12.72 17.16
CA ARG A 179 -14.77 -14.17 17.34
C ARG A 179 -15.85 -14.48 18.36
N PRO A 180 -16.93 -15.22 18.01
CA PRO A 180 -17.89 -15.69 19.00
C PRO A 180 -17.13 -16.58 19.99
N GLY A 181 -17.23 -16.22 21.25
CA GLY A 181 -16.73 -17.04 22.34
C GLY A 181 -17.29 -18.45 22.18
N HIS A 182 -16.42 -19.42 22.17
CA HIS A 182 -16.79 -20.81 22.36
C HIS A 182 -17.22 -20.90 23.83
N GLU A 183 -18.52 -20.88 24.06
CA GLU A 183 -19.13 -21.29 25.32
C GLU A 183 -18.79 -22.75 25.51
N THR A 184 -17.82 -23.03 26.36
CA THR A 184 -17.69 -24.34 26.99
C THR A 184 -18.82 -24.45 27.99
N ASP A 185 -19.89 -25.12 27.55
CA ASP A 185 -20.92 -25.72 28.39
C ASP A 185 -20.21 -26.81 29.22
N GLU A 186 -19.79 -26.47 30.45
CA GLU A 186 -19.45 -27.46 31.45
C GLU A 186 -20.70 -27.81 32.24
N GLY A 187 -21.21 -28.97 31.86
CA GLY A 187 -22.38 -29.60 32.40
C GLY A 187 -22.38 -29.70 33.93
N GLN A 188 -23.50 -29.41 34.48
CA GLN A 188 -23.91 -29.77 35.82
C GLN A 188 -23.80 -31.30 36.04
N GLY A 189 -22.87 -31.69 36.82
CA GLY A 189 -22.81 -33.00 37.48
C GLY A 189 -23.41 -32.89 38.87
N ARG A 190 -24.66 -33.29 38.99
CA ARG A 190 -25.37 -33.54 40.23
C ARG A 190 -24.89 -34.86 40.78
N GLU A 191 -24.31 -34.88 41.98
CA GLU A 191 -24.31 -36.06 42.82
C GLU A 191 -24.69 -35.73 44.25
N GLU A 192 -25.83 -36.25 44.59
CA GLU A 192 -26.46 -36.35 45.87
C GLU A 192 -25.86 -37.57 46.59
N THR A 193 -25.33 -37.45 47.80
CA THR A 193 -25.32 -38.53 48.78
C THR A 193 -25.37 -38.00 50.20
N ALA A 194 -26.32 -38.53 50.86
CA ALA A 194 -26.73 -38.39 52.24
C ALA A 194 -25.71 -38.96 53.23
N GLY A 195 -25.83 -38.55 54.47
CA GLY A 195 -25.36 -39.37 55.62
C GLY A 195 -24.74 -38.58 56.74
N THR A 196 -25.52 -38.31 57.71
CA THR A 196 -25.51 -38.83 59.07
C THR A 196 -24.54 -38.18 60.09
N GLU A 197 -25.21 -37.59 61.09
CA GLU A 197 -25.00 -37.63 62.55
C GLU A 197 -23.58 -37.48 63.18
N GLY A 198 -23.54 -36.63 64.18
CA GLY A 198 -22.60 -36.77 65.27
C GLY A 198 -22.28 -35.50 66.06
N ASN A 199 -23.14 -35.04 66.90
CA ASN A 199 -23.10 -34.85 68.35
C ASN A 199 -21.72 -34.54 68.97
N GLY A 200 -21.66 -33.51 69.77
CA GLY A 200 -20.65 -33.43 70.82
C GLY A 200 -20.18 -32.04 71.24
N ARG A 201 -20.92 -31.41 72.12
CA ARG A 201 -20.51 -30.77 73.41
C ARG A 201 -19.07 -30.20 73.51
N SER A 202 -18.85 -29.05 73.91
CA SER A 202 -18.87 -28.43 75.26
C SER A 202 -17.59 -27.63 75.53
N SER A 203 -17.82 -26.48 76.10
CA SER A 203 -17.00 -25.81 77.15
C SER A 203 -15.54 -25.43 76.85
N ARG A 204 -15.15 -24.21 76.86
CA ARG A 204 -15.00 -23.19 77.92
C ARG A 204 -14.62 -21.84 77.29
#